data_3a51c3c2af910a757d19547242678c2d
#
_entry.id   3a51c3c2af910a757d19547242678c2d
#
_cell.length_a   1.000
_cell.length_b   1.000
_cell.length_c   1.000
_cell.angle_alpha   90.00
_cell.angle_beta   90.00
_cell.angle_gamma   90.00
#
_symmetry.space_group_name_H-M   'P 1'
#
loop_
_entity.id
_entity.type
_entity.pdbx_description
1 polymer ?
#
loop_
_entity_poly.entity_id
_entity_poly.type
_entity_poly.pdbx_seq_one_letter_code
_entity_poly.pdbx_strand_id
1 'polypeptide(L)'
;MRLFSAQYVFTSSGPPLRRPLIATHDDGTIISVTDTGGNLPEKSTLAYYNGIIIPGFVNCHSHLELSWMKGLTADGKGLHGFINSIRNLREDYDPSGYDAEGLAVKYDSLMAAEGIVACADICNGTDSFTAKEKSVIDYISLVEVFGINPSKAGKRFEEALTVAGMADRKSLKHNITTHSAYAMSLPLMEMIKNYHSGIAVSSIHFMESEDEA
;
A
#
# COMPACT_ATOMS: atom_id res chain seq x y z
N MET A 1 3.91 -2.34 -30.41
CA MET A 1 3.27 -3.59 -29.93
C MET A 1 4.36 -4.58 -29.56
N ARG A 2 4.32 -5.14 -28.38
CA ARG A 2 5.30 -6.11 -27.86
C ARG A 2 4.59 -7.46 -27.64
N LEU A 3 5.32 -8.56 -27.86
CA LEU A 3 4.81 -9.92 -27.71
C LEU A 3 5.62 -10.66 -26.65
N PHE A 4 4.92 -11.34 -25.74
CA PHE A 4 5.51 -12.09 -24.63
C PHE A 4 4.90 -13.47 -24.54
N SER A 5 5.67 -14.42 -24.00
CA SER A 5 5.19 -15.72 -23.56
C SER A 5 6.08 -16.26 -22.45
N ALA A 6 5.58 -17.26 -21.72
CA ALA A 6 6.32 -18.00 -20.73
C ALA A 6 5.88 -19.47 -20.73
N GLN A 7 6.53 -20.33 -19.93
CA GLN A 7 6.09 -21.71 -19.78
C GLN A 7 4.63 -21.80 -19.31
N TYR A 8 4.26 -20.93 -18.33
CA TYR A 8 2.90 -20.78 -17.85
C TYR A 8 2.58 -19.31 -17.58
N VAL A 9 1.32 -18.96 -17.76
CA VAL A 9 0.81 -17.62 -17.42
C VAL A 9 -0.46 -17.79 -16.57
N PHE A 10 -0.49 -17.15 -15.42
CA PHE A 10 -1.63 -17.09 -14.53
C PHE A 10 -2.36 -15.76 -14.77
N THR A 11 -3.61 -15.81 -15.18
CA THR A 11 -4.40 -14.60 -15.50
C THR A 11 -5.33 -14.16 -14.38
N SER A 12 -5.37 -14.88 -13.25
CA SER A 12 -6.34 -14.73 -12.14
C SER A 12 -7.82 -14.94 -12.54
N SER A 13 -8.12 -15.24 -13.80
CA SER A 13 -9.49 -15.45 -14.31
C SER A 13 -9.79 -16.90 -14.70
N GLY A 14 -8.85 -17.83 -14.49
CA GLY A 14 -8.99 -19.24 -14.86
C GLY A 14 -7.74 -20.06 -14.55
N PRO A 15 -7.67 -21.32 -15.03
CA PRO A 15 -6.50 -22.15 -14.87
C PRO A 15 -5.29 -21.55 -15.61
N PRO A 16 -4.05 -21.90 -15.18
CA PRO A 16 -2.84 -21.45 -15.86
C PRO A 16 -2.82 -21.84 -17.32
N LEU A 17 -2.49 -20.90 -18.20
CA LEU A 17 -2.32 -21.12 -19.62
C LEU A 17 -0.90 -21.61 -19.92
N ARG A 18 -0.76 -22.64 -20.74
CA ARG A 18 0.55 -23.14 -21.17
C ARG A 18 1.01 -22.43 -22.42
N ARG A 19 2.15 -21.76 -22.36
CA ARG A 19 2.77 -21.01 -23.48
C ARG A 19 1.79 -20.10 -24.23
N PRO A 20 0.95 -19.31 -23.57
CA PRO A 20 0.03 -18.41 -24.25
C PRO A 20 0.82 -17.29 -24.95
N LEU A 21 0.18 -16.62 -25.91
CA LEU A 21 0.71 -15.42 -26.53
C LEU A 21 0.08 -14.19 -25.86
N ILE A 22 0.91 -13.36 -25.24
CA ILE A 22 0.51 -12.07 -24.66
C ILE A 22 0.94 -10.97 -25.63
N ALA A 23 0.00 -10.12 -26.03
CA ALA A 23 0.27 -8.91 -26.80
C ALA A 23 0.01 -7.68 -25.94
N THR A 24 0.94 -6.72 -25.97
CA THR A 24 0.79 -5.43 -25.28
C THR A 24 1.04 -4.26 -26.21
N HIS A 25 0.54 -3.09 -25.85
CA HIS A 25 1.04 -1.81 -26.35
C HIS A 25 2.47 -1.55 -25.83
N ASP A 26 3.12 -0.54 -26.35
CA ASP A 26 4.49 -0.19 -25.95
C ASP A 26 4.54 0.38 -24.53
N ASP A 27 3.43 0.93 -24.05
CA ASP A 27 3.20 1.38 -22.68
C ASP A 27 2.93 0.24 -21.66
N GLY A 28 2.87 -1.02 -22.13
CA GLY A 28 2.61 -2.19 -21.30
C GLY A 28 1.13 -2.60 -21.19
N THR A 29 0.20 -1.80 -21.69
CA THR A 29 -1.24 -2.15 -21.68
C THR A 29 -1.50 -3.44 -22.45
N ILE A 30 -2.15 -4.42 -21.80
CA ILE A 30 -2.45 -5.72 -22.39
C ILE A 30 -3.53 -5.55 -23.47
N ILE A 31 -3.21 -5.98 -24.70
CA ILE A 31 -4.16 -6.03 -25.82
C ILE A 31 -4.91 -7.35 -25.81
N SER A 32 -4.17 -8.46 -25.65
CA SER A 32 -4.74 -9.80 -25.63
C SER A 32 -3.86 -10.82 -24.90
N VAL A 33 -4.50 -11.84 -24.35
CA VAL A 33 -3.88 -13.07 -23.88
C VAL A 33 -4.55 -14.23 -24.62
N THR A 34 -3.83 -14.86 -25.54
CA THR A 34 -4.36 -15.91 -26.40
C THR A 34 -3.85 -17.27 -25.94
N ASP A 35 -4.76 -18.18 -25.58
CA ASP A 35 -4.40 -19.57 -25.30
C ASP A 35 -3.96 -20.24 -26.60
N THR A 36 -2.76 -20.82 -26.59
CA THR A 36 -2.21 -21.55 -27.74
C THR A 36 -2.34 -23.07 -27.58
N GLY A 37 -2.91 -23.54 -26.49
CA GLY A 37 -2.91 -24.97 -26.12
C GLY A 37 -1.49 -25.54 -25.97
N GLY A 38 -0.49 -24.68 -25.74
CA GLY A 38 0.94 -25.04 -25.66
C GLY A 38 1.69 -25.01 -27.00
N ASN A 39 1.01 -24.72 -28.10
CA ASN A 39 1.58 -24.65 -29.46
C ASN A 39 1.89 -23.20 -29.84
N LEU A 40 2.91 -22.63 -29.20
CA LEU A 40 3.31 -21.25 -29.41
C LEU A 40 3.87 -21.06 -30.83
N PRO A 41 3.31 -20.15 -31.66
CA PRO A 41 3.85 -19.88 -32.97
C PRO A 41 5.20 -19.18 -32.88
N GLU A 42 6.15 -19.58 -33.74
CA GLU A 42 7.43 -18.88 -33.88
C GLU A 42 7.20 -17.48 -34.46
N LYS A 43 7.69 -16.46 -33.74
CA LYS A 43 7.69 -15.06 -34.15
C LYS A 43 9.00 -14.41 -33.74
N SER A 44 9.66 -13.75 -34.66
CA SER A 44 10.98 -13.13 -34.45
C SER A 44 10.98 -12.02 -33.39
N THR A 45 9.80 -11.44 -33.08
CA THR A 45 9.64 -10.36 -32.10
C THR A 45 9.10 -10.86 -30.74
N LEU A 46 8.98 -12.17 -30.55
CA LEU A 46 8.47 -12.76 -29.33
C LEU A 46 9.55 -12.86 -28.26
N ALA A 47 9.33 -12.19 -27.12
CA ALA A 47 10.12 -12.39 -25.92
C ALA A 47 9.58 -13.58 -25.12
N TYR A 48 10.35 -14.66 -25.04
CA TYR A 48 9.99 -15.85 -24.27
C TYR A 48 10.74 -15.92 -22.96
N TYR A 49 10.01 -16.14 -21.87
CA TYR A 49 10.58 -16.27 -20.52
C TYR A 49 10.52 -17.73 -20.06
N ASN A 50 11.64 -18.25 -19.60
CA ASN A 50 11.72 -19.59 -19.03
C ASN A 50 11.27 -19.55 -17.56
N GLY A 51 9.96 -19.62 -17.34
CA GLY A 51 9.37 -19.51 -16.02
C GLY A 51 7.86 -19.29 -16.09
N ILE A 52 7.33 -18.59 -15.11
CA ILE A 52 5.91 -18.23 -15.04
C ILE A 52 5.74 -16.71 -15.09
N ILE A 53 4.68 -16.25 -15.74
CA ILE A 53 4.21 -14.87 -15.67
C ILE A 53 2.96 -14.85 -14.79
N ILE A 54 2.95 -13.96 -13.82
CA ILE A 54 1.82 -13.70 -12.91
C ILE A 54 1.47 -12.21 -12.94
N PRO A 55 0.26 -11.81 -12.53
CA PRO A 55 -0.04 -10.41 -12.25
C PRO A 55 0.89 -9.86 -11.17
N GLY A 56 1.17 -8.57 -11.21
CA GLY A 56 1.89 -7.91 -10.12
C GLY A 56 1.14 -8.03 -8.79
N PHE A 57 1.88 -7.98 -7.69
CA PHE A 57 1.31 -8.12 -6.36
C PHE A 57 0.65 -6.83 -5.89
N VAL A 58 -0.42 -6.97 -5.12
CA VAL A 58 -1.09 -5.87 -4.43
C VAL A 58 -0.78 -5.98 -2.94
N ASN A 59 -0.10 -4.98 -2.39
CA ASN A 59 0.09 -4.87 -0.94
C ASN A 59 -1.12 -4.14 -0.34
N CYS A 60 -1.98 -4.89 0.33
CA CYS A 60 -3.23 -4.35 0.87
C CYS A 60 -3.05 -3.58 2.20
N HIS A 61 -1.86 -3.62 2.81
CA HIS A 61 -1.60 -2.95 4.08
C HIS A 61 -0.10 -2.70 4.26
N SER A 62 0.28 -1.43 4.34
CA SER A 62 1.66 -1.00 4.54
C SER A 62 1.67 0.27 5.40
N HIS A 63 2.78 0.54 6.05
CA HIS A 63 3.07 1.79 6.76
C HIS A 63 4.42 2.33 6.27
N LEU A 64 4.45 2.81 5.03
CA LEU A 64 5.70 3.27 4.39
C LEU A 64 6.38 4.41 5.16
N GLU A 65 5.60 5.26 5.82
CA GLU A 65 6.11 6.34 6.69
C GLU A 65 6.93 5.81 7.89
N LEU A 66 6.72 4.54 8.30
CA LEU A 66 7.46 3.92 9.41
C LEU A 66 8.75 3.24 8.98
N SER A 67 9.14 3.35 7.71
CA SER A 67 10.34 2.68 7.16
C SER A 67 11.62 3.03 7.91
N TRP A 68 11.72 4.23 8.49
CA TRP A 68 12.85 4.66 9.30
C TRP A 68 12.98 3.91 10.63
N MET A 69 11.90 3.28 11.11
CA MET A 69 11.89 2.50 12.35
C MET A 69 12.38 1.07 12.19
N LYS A 70 12.74 0.65 10.97
CA LYS A 70 13.16 -0.72 10.70
C LYS A 70 14.37 -1.12 11.57
N GLY A 71 14.19 -2.19 12.34
CA GLY A 71 15.19 -2.71 13.26
C GLY A 71 15.32 -1.95 14.59
N LEU A 72 14.49 -0.90 14.81
CA LEU A 72 14.46 -0.14 16.05
C LEU A 72 13.30 -0.53 16.96
N THR A 73 12.28 -1.22 16.43
CA THR A 73 11.13 -1.67 17.21
C THR A 73 11.46 -2.94 18.01
N ALA A 74 10.74 -3.12 19.13
CA ALA A 74 10.95 -4.28 20.01
C ALA A 74 10.33 -5.56 19.41
N ASP A 75 11.16 -6.55 19.13
CA ASP A 75 10.74 -7.87 18.67
C ASP A 75 10.33 -8.77 19.83
N GLY A 76 9.31 -9.62 19.61
CA GLY A 76 8.91 -10.69 20.53
C GLY A 76 8.25 -10.24 21.83
N LYS A 77 7.84 -8.96 21.95
CA LYS A 77 7.17 -8.40 23.14
C LYS A 77 5.65 -8.27 22.98
N GLY A 78 5.06 -8.92 21.99
CA GLY A 78 3.64 -8.81 21.65
C GLY A 78 3.22 -7.42 21.17
N LEU A 79 1.93 -7.25 20.86
CA LEU A 79 1.37 -6.02 20.31
C LEU A 79 1.61 -4.82 21.24
N HIS A 80 1.38 -4.98 22.56
CA HIS A 80 1.58 -3.90 23.51
C HIS A 80 3.02 -3.39 23.57
N GLY A 81 4.00 -4.29 23.56
CA GLY A 81 5.42 -3.94 23.52
C GLY A 81 5.81 -3.24 22.22
N PHE A 82 5.27 -3.69 21.09
CA PHE A 82 5.45 -3.07 19.79
C PHE A 82 4.87 -1.66 19.72
N ILE A 83 3.62 -1.46 20.12
CA ILE A 83 2.97 -0.13 20.16
C ILE A 83 3.75 0.85 21.04
N ASN A 84 4.20 0.41 22.23
CA ASN A 84 5.00 1.25 23.11
C ASN A 84 6.34 1.62 22.47
N SER A 85 6.99 0.70 21.76
CA SER A 85 8.25 1.02 21.07
C SER A 85 8.07 2.03 19.95
N ILE A 86 7.00 1.93 19.15
CA ILE A 86 6.65 2.93 18.12
C ILE A 86 6.40 4.30 18.75
N ARG A 87 5.62 4.35 19.85
CA ARG A 87 5.33 5.61 20.53
C ARG A 87 6.60 6.28 21.04
N ASN A 88 7.47 5.53 21.72
CA ASN A 88 8.73 6.06 22.25
C ASN A 88 9.64 6.56 21.11
N LEU A 89 9.76 5.79 20.02
CA LEU A 89 10.53 6.23 18.85
C LEU A 89 9.97 7.50 18.22
N ARG A 90 8.65 7.69 18.19
CA ARG A 90 8.02 8.92 17.69
C ARG A 90 8.21 10.10 18.64
N GLU A 91 8.20 9.88 19.97
CA GLU A 91 8.46 10.93 20.99
C GLU A 91 9.92 11.37 20.98
N ASP A 92 10.86 10.45 20.76
CA ASP A 92 12.30 10.69 20.68
C ASP A 92 12.79 11.05 19.26
N TYR A 93 11.85 11.17 18.28
CA TYR A 93 12.18 11.41 16.88
C TYR A 93 12.88 12.76 16.69
N ASP A 94 14.12 12.69 16.23
CA ASP A 94 14.90 13.84 15.77
C ASP A 94 14.97 13.83 14.24
N PRO A 95 14.29 14.76 13.56
CA PRO A 95 14.33 14.83 12.09
C PRO A 95 15.73 14.99 11.51
N SER A 96 16.69 15.52 12.30
CA SER A 96 18.08 15.66 11.85
C SER A 96 18.85 14.34 11.87
N GLY A 97 18.39 13.35 12.63
CA GLY A 97 19.01 12.04 12.78
C GLY A 97 18.49 10.96 11.82
N TYR A 98 17.32 11.17 11.22
CA TYR A 98 16.66 10.19 10.36
C TYR A 98 16.09 10.84 9.10
N ASP A 99 16.49 10.34 7.94
CA ASP A 99 15.90 10.71 6.65
C ASP A 99 14.65 9.86 6.37
N ALA A 100 13.53 10.20 7.01
CA ALA A 100 12.26 9.46 6.85
C ALA A 100 11.77 9.46 5.40
N GLU A 101 11.84 10.60 4.70
CA GLU A 101 11.44 10.69 3.29
C GLU A 101 12.35 9.85 2.38
N GLY A 102 13.67 9.93 2.54
CA GLY A 102 14.61 9.15 1.75
C GLY A 102 14.49 7.65 2.01
N LEU A 103 14.19 7.26 3.26
CA LEU A 103 13.91 5.86 3.59
C LEU A 103 12.59 5.39 2.99
N ALA A 104 11.54 6.22 2.99
CA ALA A 104 10.30 5.90 2.29
C ALA A 104 10.53 5.68 0.79
N VAL A 105 11.29 6.54 0.12
CA VAL A 105 11.67 6.37 -1.29
C VAL A 105 12.46 5.09 -1.53
N LYS A 106 13.40 4.76 -0.64
CA LYS A 106 14.19 3.52 -0.73
C LYS A 106 13.31 2.28 -0.64
N TYR A 107 12.39 2.23 0.34
CA TYR A 107 11.55 1.04 0.53
C TYR A 107 10.42 0.94 -0.50
N ASP A 108 9.91 2.06 -1.02
CA ASP A 108 9.08 2.08 -2.22
C ASP A 108 9.76 1.40 -3.41
N SER A 109 11.00 1.79 -3.70
CA SER A 109 11.78 1.20 -4.80
C SER A 109 12.04 -0.29 -4.60
N LEU A 110 12.27 -0.74 -3.36
CA LEU A 110 12.42 -2.16 -3.05
C LEU A 110 11.11 -2.92 -3.26
N MET A 111 9.96 -2.39 -2.81
CA MET A 111 8.65 -3.00 -3.05
C MET A 111 8.35 -3.11 -4.56
N ALA A 112 8.65 -2.08 -5.34
CA ALA A 112 8.49 -2.12 -6.78
C ALA A 112 9.39 -3.20 -7.44
N ALA A 113 10.63 -3.33 -6.99
CA ALA A 113 11.56 -4.35 -7.46
C ALA A 113 11.11 -5.79 -7.14
N GLU A 114 10.39 -5.97 -6.02
CA GLU A 114 9.79 -7.26 -5.62
C GLU A 114 8.44 -7.53 -6.31
N GLY A 115 8.02 -6.67 -7.23
CA GLY A 115 6.83 -6.87 -8.07
C GLY A 115 5.52 -6.35 -7.47
N ILE A 116 5.56 -5.49 -6.48
CA ILE A 116 4.38 -4.77 -6.00
C ILE A 116 3.99 -3.72 -7.04
N VAL A 117 2.74 -3.73 -7.48
CA VAL A 117 2.21 -2.79 -8.49
C VAL A 117 1.13 -1.86 -7.95
N ALA A 118 0.51 -2.24 -6.82
CA ALA A 118 -0.45 -1.40 -6.12
C ALA A 118 -0.30 -1.57 -4.61
N CYS A 119 -0.57 -0.51 -3.84
CA CYS A 119 -0.42 -0.54 -2.39
C CYS A 119 -1.47 0.33 -1.70
N ALA A 120 -2.13 -0.23 -0.68
CA ALA A 120 -2.89 0.52 0.31
C ALA A 120 -1.96 0.83 1.49
N ASP A 121 -1.54 2.09 1.58
CA ASP A 121 -0.53 2.52 2.55
C ASP A 121 -1.16 3.40 3.63
N ILE A 122 -1.07 2.93 4.86
CA ILE A 122 -1.57 3.62 6.05
C ILE A 122 -0.59 4.73 6.42
N CYS A 123 -1.08 5.92 6.68
CA CYS A 123 -0.24 7.05 7.09
C CYS A 123 -0.93 7.94 8.14
N ASN A 124 -0.16 8.47 9.07
CA ASN A 124 -0.59 9.50 10.02
C ASN A 124 -0.01 10.88 9.68
N GLY A 125 1.01 10.91 8.79
CA GLY A 125 1.73 12.08 8.34
C GLY A 125 1.93 12.10 6.83
N THR A 126 2.91 12.87 6.38
CA THR A 126 3.20 13.13 4.97
C THR A 126 4.55 12.60 4.50
N ASP A 127 5.32 11.93 5.36
CA ASP A 127 6.71 11.52 5.10
C ASP A 127 6.83 10.53 3.93
N SER A 128 5.76 9.78 3.63
CA SER A 128 5.69 8.87 2.47
C SER A 128 5.20 9.54 1.17
N PHE A 129 4.70 10.78 1.21
CA PHE A 129 4.02 11.38 0.05
C PHE A 129 4.97 11.67 -1.12
N THR A 130 6.21 12.07 -0.84
CA THR A 130 7.22 12.29 -1.88
C THR A 130 7.59 11.00 -2.61
N ALA A 131 7.64 9.87 -1.90
CA ALA A 131 7.84 8.56 -2.50
C ALA A 131 6.66 8.19 -3.40
N LYS A 132 5.43 8.28 -2.89
CA LYS A 132 4.19 7.93 -3.62
C LYS A 132 3.98 8.75 -4.88
N GLU A 133 4.28 10.06 -4.85
CA GLU A 133 4.16 10.96 -6.00
C GLU A 133 5.04 10.55 -7.18
N LYS A 134 6.19 9.94 -6.91
CA LYS A 134 7.19 9.54 -7.92
C LYS A 134 7.20 8.04 -8.22
N SER A 135 6.43 7.26 -7.48
CA SER A 135 6.43 5.81 -7.54
C SER A 135 5.81 5.28 -8.83
N VAL A 136 6.26 4.09 -9.24
CA VAL A 136 5.59 3.27 -10.25
C VAL A 136 4.47 2.39 -9.64
N ILE A 137 4.39 2.33 -8.31
CA ILE A 137 3.33 1.62 -7.58
C ILE A 137 2.10 2.53 -7.50
N ASP A 138 0.92 1.99 -7.81
CA ASP A 138 -0.34 2.72 -7.66
C ASP A 138 -0.77 2.72 -6.19
N TYR A 139 -0.61 3.87 -5.53
CA TYR A 139 -0.91 4.02 -4.10
C TYR A 139 -2.32 4.53 -3.83
N ILE A 140 -2.92 4.01 -2.75
CA ILE A 140 -4.00 4.67 -2.03
C ILE A 140 -3.47 5.01 -0.63
N SER A 141 -3.40 6.30 -0.30
CA SER A 141 -3.01 6.77 1.04
C SER A 141 -4.21 6.70 1.97
N LEU A 142 -4.16 5.82 2.96
CA LEU A 142 -5.18 5.69 3.98
C LEU A 142 -4.75 6.50 5.21
N VAL A 143 -5.27 7.72 5.32
CA VAL A 143 -4.97 8.63 6.43
C VAL A 143 -5.67 8.11 7.68
N GLU A 144 -4.90 7.54 8.57
CA GLU A 144 -5.39 6.83 9.73
C GLU A 144 -5.65 7.77 10.90
N VAL A 145 -6.80 7.60 11.54
CA VAL A 145 -7.21 8.37 12.71
C VAL A 145 -7.50 7.45 13.90
N PHE A 146 -7.08 7.88 15.07
CA PHE A 146 -7.40 7.25 16.33
C PHE A 146 -7.63 8.29 17.45
N GLY A 147 -8.44 7.94 18.45
CA GLY A 147 -8.74 8.77 19.58
C GLY A 147 -9.94 8.27 20.37
N ILE A 148 -9.67 7.79 21.59
CA ILE A 148 -10.69 7.24 22.51
C ILE A 148 -11.45 8.33 23.27
N ASN A 149 -10.91 9.56 23.35
CA ASN A 149 -11.56 10.65 24.07
C ASN A 149 -12.56 11.38 23.15
N PRO A 150 -13.90 11.29 23.44
CA PRO A 150 -14.92 11.92 22.62
C PRO A 150 -14.77 13.44 22.49
N SER A 151 -14.29 14.13 23.55
CA SER A 151 -14.11 15.59 23.53
C SER A 151 -13.00 16.07 22.60
N LYS A 152 -12.11 15.17 22.16
CA LYS A 152 -11.01 15.45 21.24
C LYS A 152 -11.30 14.97 19.81
N ALA A 153 -12.47 14.38 19.55
CA ALA A 153 -12.80 13.80 18.25
C ALA A 153 -12.67 14.80 17.10
N GLY A 154 -13.25 16.01 17.26
CA GLY A 154 -13.17 17.06 16.24
C GLY A 154 -11.72 17.44 15.92
N LYS A 155 -10.89 17.66 16.94
CA LYS A 155 -9.48 17.98 16.75
C LYS A 155 -8.73 16.88 15.98
N ARG A 156 -8.94 15.60 16.34
CA ARG A 156 -8.31 14.46 15.68
C ARG A 156 -8.73 14.35 14.21
N PHE A 157 -9.99 14.60 13.93
CA PHE A 157 -10.50 14.59 12.58
C PHE A 157 -9.95 15.76 11.74
N GLU A 158 -9.83 16.96 12.31
CA GLU A 158 -9.20 18.12 11.64
C GLU A 158 -7.73 17.88 11.31
N GLU A 159 -6.97 17.20 12.21
CA GLU A 159 -5.59 16.79 11.94
C GLU A 159 -5.53 15.87 10.71
N ALA A 160 -6.43 14.89 10.61
CA ALA A 160 -6.51 14.01 9.44
C ALA A 160 -6.95 14.74 8.16
N LEU A 161 -7.89 15.66 8.24
CA LEU A 161 -8.29 16.52 7.10
C LEU A 161 -7.11 17.34 6.59
N THR A 162 -6.22 17.78 7.48
CA THR A 162 -5.00 18.50 7.10
C THR A 162 -4.08 17.61 6.26
N VAL A 163 -3.84 16.37 6.70
CA VAL A 163 -3.02 15.38 5.97
C VAL A 163 -3.69 15.01 4.63
N ALA A 164 -5.00 14.76 4.63
CA ALA A 164 -5.77 14.49 3.41
C ALA A 164 -5.67 15.65 2.40
N GLY A 165 -5.81 16.89 2.86
CA GLY A 165 -5.62 18.07 2.00
C GLY A 165 -4.18 18.24 1.48
N MET A 166 -3.17 17.68 2.14
CA MET A 166 -1.82 17.61 1.60
C MET A 166 -1.69 16.53 0.52
N ALA A 167 -2.40 15.39 0.67
CA ALA A 167 -2.50 14.38 -0.37
C ALA A 167 -3.18 14.93 -1.64
N ASP A 168 -4.28 15.69 -1.50
CA ASP A 168 -4.95 16.36 -2.62
C ASP A 168 -4.01 17.29 -3.40
N ARG A 169 -3.23 18.10 -2.69
CA ARG A 169 -2.25 19.02 -3.33
C ARG A 169 -1.20 18.30 -4.16
N LYS A 170 -0.92 17.04 -3.83
CA LYS A 170 0.01 16.15 -4.56
C LYS A 170 -0.70 15.23 -5.55
N SER A 171 -2.02 15.37 -5.72
CA SER A 171 -2.85 14.51 -6.57
C SER A 171 -2.76 13.02 -6.19
N LEU A 172 -2.52 12.72 -4.93
CA LEU A 172 -2.48 11.36 -4.40
C LEU A 172 -3.89 10.86 -4.09
N LYS A 173 -4.20 9.63 -4.53
CA LYS A 173 -5.43 8.95 -4.11
C LYS A 173 -5.39 8.76 -2.59
N HIS A 174 -6.45 9.15 -1.89
CA HIS A 174 -6.50 9.03 -0.43
C HIS A 174 -7.90 8.78 0.10
N ASN A 175 -7.98 8.28 1.32
CA ASN A 175 -9.19 8.25 2.14
C ASN A 175 -8.80 8.44 3.61
N ILE A 176 -9.75 8.88 4.47
CA ILE A 176 -9.57 8.86 5.92
C ILE A 176 -10.14 7.55 6.45
N THR A 177 -9.37 6.87 7.30
CA THR A 177 -9.72 5.56 7.82
C THR A 177 -9.53 5.47 9.34
N THR A 178 -10.18 4.50 9.95
CA THR A 178 -10.00 4.22 11.39
C THR A 178 -8.73 3.40 11.62
N HIS A 179 -8.11 3.55 12.80
CA HIS A 179 -7.04 2.64 13.22
C HIS A 179 -7.65 1.28 13.60
N SER A 180 -8.25 1.17 14.79
CA SER A 180 -8.85 -0.06 15.32
C SER A 180 -10.13 0.27 16.09
N ALA A 181 -10.99 -0.71 16.32
CA ALA A 181 -12.25 -0.50 17.03
C ALA A 181 -12.03 0.03 18.46
N TYR A 182 -11.06 -0.52 19.18
CA TYR A 182 -10.74 -0.16 20.56
C TYR A 182 -10.06 1.22 20.71
N ALA A 183 -9.49 1.74 19.63
CA ALA A 183 -8.79 3.03 19.62
C ALA A 183 -9.68 4.21 19.19
N MET A 184 -11.00 4.01 19.05
CA MET A 184 -11.93 4.99 18.50
C MET A 184 -13.00 5.41 19.49
N SER A 185 -13.34 6.71 19.53
CA SER A 185 -14.57 7.19 20.14
C SER A 185 -15.72 7.22 19.12
N LEU A 186 -16.95 7.03 19.56
CA LEU A 186 -18.14 7.06 18.69
C LEU A 186 -18.23 8.35 17.83
N PRO A 187 -18.07 9.58 18.40
CA PRO A 187 -18.11 10.80 17.59
C PRO A 187 -17.05 10.82 16.49
N LEU A 188 -15.84 10.30 16.74
CA LEU A 188 -14.79 10.25 15.74
C LEU A 188 -15.13 9.26 14.63
N MET A 189 -15.69 8.10 14.98
CA MET A 189 -16.14 7.10 14.00
C MET A 189 -17.27 7.65 13.11
N GLU A 190 -18.22 8.41 13.66
CA GLU A 190 -19.29 9.06 12.90
C GLU A 190 -18.74 10.12 11.91
N MET A 191 -17.74 10.90 12.32
CA MET A 191 -17.09 11.87 11.44
C MET A 191 -16.42 11.17 10.25
N ILE A 192 -15.69 10.07 10.49
CA ILE A 192 -15.03 9.29 9.43
C ILE A 192 -16.07 8.65 8.50
N LYS A 193 -17.14 8.06 9.05
CA LYS A 193 -18.24 7.47 8.27
C LYS A 193 -18.87 8.47 7.31
N ASN A 194 -18.95 9.74 7.70
CA ASN A 194 -19.56 10.81 6.90
C ASN A 194 -18.56 11.50 5.96
N TYR A 195 -17.29 11.13 6.01
CA TYR A 195 -16.26 11.64 5.12
C TYR A 195 -16.29 10.90 3.77
N HIS A 196 -16.22 11.63 2.68
CA HIS A 196 -16.24 11.07 1.33
C HIS A 196 -15.12 11.67 0.49
N SER A 197 -14.07 10.89 0.25
CA SER A 197 -12.96 11.25 -0.63
C SER A 197 -13.19 10.88 -2.10
N GLY A 198 -14.28 10.18 -2.41
CA GLY A 198 -14.51 9.54 -3.71
C GLY A 198 -13.80 8.18 -3.85
N ILE A 199 -13.00 7.76 -2.88
CA ILE A 199 -12.33 6.45 -2.82
C ILE A 199 -13.10 5.54 -1.86
N ALA A 200 -13.55 4.38 -2.34
CA ALA A 200 -14.35 3.44 -1.54
C ALA A 200 -13.50 2.51 -0.64
N VAL A 201 -12.16 2.58 -0.73
CA VAL A 201 -11.26 1.72 0.07
C VAL A 201 -11.07 2.33 1.45
N SER A 202 -11.26 1.51 2.48
CA SER A 202 -10.97 1.83 3.87
C SER A 202 -10.24 0.66 4.53
N SER A 203 -9.57 0.90 5.64
CA SER A 203 -8.85 -0.10 6.42
C SER A 203 -9.19 0.01 7.89
N ILE A 204 -9.07 -1.09 8.59
CA ILE A 204 -9.16 -1.15 10.05
C ILE A 204 -8.26 -2.28 10.55
N HIS A 205 -7.47 -2.01 11.57
CA HIS A 205 -6.76 -3.05 12.30
C HIS A 205 -7.78 -3.82 13.15
N PHE A 206 -7.81 -5.12 12.99
CA PHE A 206 -8.81 -5.97 13.63
C PHE A 206 -8.22 -7.30 14.04
N MET A 207 -8.40 -7.68 15.31
CA MET A 207 -7.91 -8.94 15.86
C MET A 207 -6.39 -9.12 15.72
N GLU A 208 -5.63 -8.05 16.00
CA GLU A 208 -4.17 -8.06 15.92
C GLU A 208 -3.52 -8.92 17.02
N SER A 209 -4.23 -9.12 18.13
CA SER A 209 -3.80 -9.97 19.24
C SER A 209 -5.00 -10.63 19.96
N GLU A 210 -4.69 -11.65 20.76
CA GLU A 210 -5.70 -12.31 21.61
C GLU A 210 -6.33 -11.35 22.66
N ASP A 211 -5.65 -10.24 22.97
CA ASP A 211 -6.13 -9.24 23.92
C ASP A 211 -7.32 -8.39 23.38
N GLU A 212 -7.63 -8.51 22.09
CA GLU A 212 -8.78 -7.83 21.46
C GLU A 212 -10.08 -8.65 21.49
N ALA A 213 -10.01 -9.93 21.90
CA ALA A 213 -11.13 -10.87 21.85
C ALA A 213 -12.14 -10.75 23.01
#